data_60e3069b9f2a05d3702513f2fed31b2f
#
_entry.id   60e3069b9f2a05d3702513f2fed31b2f
#
_cell.length_a   1.000
_cell.length_b   1.000
_cell.length_c   1.000
_cell.angle_alpha   90.00
_cell.angle_beta   90.00
_cell.angle_gamma   90.00
#
_symmetry.space_group_name_H-M   'P 1'
#
loop_
_entity.id
_entity.type
_entity.pdbx_description
1 polymer ?
#
loop_
_entity_poly.entity_id
_entity_poly.type
_entity_poly.pdbx_seq_one_letter_code
_entity_poly.pdbx_strand_id
1 'polypeptide(L)'
;RVLHNRGEVSQKSRKKIEKILTELNYQPNIYATALASKKKYTFITLLPETNKGEYWYDIKKGVDDAAKELLDLNINVQQIFFDQYDETSFTQSINTILTQSPDGVLLAPVFKKQTTALTKELKIKNIPFVFIDSDISELNALSYFGMHSFKSGYLAAKLLLKDEKNNSDIAIFQAYHT
;
A
#
# COMPACT_ATOMS: atom_id res chain seq x y z
N ARG A 1 14.26 -16.27 20.69
CA ARG A 1 15.48 -16.25 19.86
C ARG A 1 15.19 -16.81 18.45
N VAL A 2 14.61 -18.02 18.32
CA VAL A 2 14.28 -18.62 17.00
C VAL A 2 13.30 -17.75 16.22
N LEU A 3 12.18 -17.32 16.84
CA LEU A 3 11.14 -16.46 16.23
C LEU A 3 11.67 -15.11 15.69
N HIS A 4 12.71 -14.57 16.26
CA HIS A 4 13.23 -13.26 15.89
C HIS A 4 14.64 -13.32 15.29
N ASN A 5 15.10 -14.50 14.92
CA ASN A 5 16.42 -14.76 14.35
C ASN A 5 17.59 -14.13 15.17
N ARG A 6 17.43 -14.04 16.50
CA ARG A 6 18.40 -13.43 17.42
C ARG A 6 19.21 -14.49 18.14
N GLY A 7 20.54 -14.39 18.06
CA GLY A 7 21.51 -15.21 18.76
C GLY A 7 21.74 -16.59 18.13
N GLU A 8 22.78 -17.26 18.57
CA GLU A 8 23.14 -18.60 18.12
C GLU A 8 22.19 -19.64 18.69
N VAL A 9 21.46 -20.29 17.81
CA VAL A 9 20.62 -21.45 18.11
C VAL A 9 21.07 -22.57 17.19
N SER A 10 21.38 -23.75 17.74
CA SER A 10 21.79 -24.88 16.94
C SER A 10 20.72 -25.22 15.90
N GLN A 11 21.14 -25.68 14.73
CA GLN A 11 20.20 -26.05 13.65
C GLN A 11 19.20 -27.12 14.09
N LYS A 12 19.63 -28.06 14.95
CA LYS A 12 18.78 -29.10 15.52
C LYS A 12 17.67 -28.53 16.41
N SER A 13 18.01 -27.55 17.27
CA SER A 13 17.04 -26.88 18.14
C SER A 13 16.10 -26.00 17.31
N ARG A 14 16.61 -25.30 16.30
CA ARG A 14 15.80 -24.47 15.38
C ARG A 14 14.72 -25.31 14.69
N LYS A 15 15.10 -26.40 14.03
CA LYS A 15 14.15 -27.29 13.34
C LYS A 15 13.09 -27.87 14.29
N LYS A 16 13.47 -28.24 15.52
CA LYS A 16 12.51 -28.75 16.51
C LYS A 16 11.50 -27.70 16.93
N ILE A 17 11.94 -26.45 17.15
CA ILE A 17 11.06 -25.34 17.52
C ILE A 17 10.15 -24.97 16.35
N GLU A 18 10.68 -24.85 15.13
CA GLU A 18 9.89 -24.54 13.92
C GLU A 18 8.79 -25.61 13.69
N LYS A 19 9.11 -26.90 13.87
CA LYS A 19 8.12 -27.97 13.80
C LYS A 19 6.98 -27.78 14.81
N ILE A 20 7.31 -27.53 16.08
CA ILE A 20 6.31 -27.30 17.14
C ILE A 20 5.46 -26.06 16.84
N LEU A 21 6.06 -24.96 16.36
CA LEU A 21 5.34 -23.76 16.00
C LEU A 21 4.33 -24.02 14.87
N THR A 22 4.73 -24.83 13.89
CA THR A 22 3.84 -25.24 12.78
C THR A 22 2.71 -26.14 13.27
N GLU A 23 3.01 -27.14 14.11
CA GLU A 23 2.02 -28.07 14.69
C GLU A 23 0.99 -27.35 15.57
N LEU A 24 1.42 -26.32 16.31
CA LEU A 24 0.54 -25.51 17.16
C LEU A 24 -0.17 -24.37 16.39
N ASN A 25 0.08 -24.22 15.09
CA ASN A 25 -0.37 -23.07 14.29
C ASN A 25 -0.10 -21.73 15.02
N TYR A 26 1.09 -21.64 15.65
CA TYR A 26 1.43 -20.49 16.48
C TYR A 26 1.68 -19.26 15.60
N GLN A 27 0.86 -18.25 15.77
CA GLN A 27 1.07 -16.92 15.19
C GLN A 27 1.57 -15.97 16.30
N PRO A 28 2.72 -15.30 16.10
CA PRO A 28 3.17 -14.29 17.04
C PRO A 28 2.11 -13.21 17.20
N ASN A 29 1.76 -12.88 18.43
CA ASN A 29 0.91 -11.73 18.70
C ASN A 29 1.67 -10.45 18.33
N ILE A 30 1.21 -9.76 17.29
CA ILE A 30 1.84 -8.54 16.77
C ILE A 30 1.89 -7.47 17.87
N TYR A 31 0.82 -7.32 18.64
CA TYR A 31 0.75 -6.35 19.74
C TYR A 31 1.77 -6.65 20.84
N ALA A 32 1.87 -7.91 21.27
CA ALA A 32 2.87 -8.31 22.26
C ALA A 32 4.31 -8.10 21.75
N THR A 33 4.55 -8.35 20.47
CA THR A 33 5.85 -8.14 19.82
C THR A 33 6.18 -6.66 19.71
N ALA A 34 5.22 -5.83 19.34
CA ALA A 34 5.38 -4.37 19.25
C ALA A 34 5.65 -3.75 20.61
N LEU A 35 4.90 -4.13 21.66
CA LEU A 35 5.12 -3.68 23.04
C LEU A 35 6.49 -4.08 23.58
N ALA A 36 6.98 -5.27 23.23
CA ALA A 36 8.33 -5.73 23.61
C ALA A 36 9.45 -5.08 22.76
N SER A 37 9.12 -4.49 21.63
CA SER A 37 10.06 -3.82 20.73
C SER A 37 10.18 -2.35 21.10
N LYS A 38 11.41 -1.87 21.33
CA LYS A 38 11.70 -0.44 21.45
C LYS A 38 11.83 0.27 20.10
N LYS A 39 11.70 -0.48 18.99
CA LYS A 39 11.84 0.06 17.64
C LYS A 39 10.57 0.84 17.29
N LYS A 40 10.76 2.07 16.86
CA LYS A 40 9.71 2.89 16.24
C LYS A 40 9.79 2.70 14.73
N TYR A 41 8.64 2.60 14.11
CA TYR A 41 8.51 2.53 12.66
C TYR A 41 7.83 3.79 12.15
N THR A 42 8.28 4.29 11.02
CA THR A 42 7.63 5.40 10.31
C THR A 42 7.24 4.96 8.92
N PHE A 43 5.94 4.98 8.65
CA PHE A 43 5.41 4.78 7.32
C PHE A 43 4.92 6.11 6.75
N ILE A 44 5.09 6.29 5.44
CA ILE A 44 4.58 7.46 4.74
C ILE A 44 3.47 7.02 3.79
N THR A 45 2.37 7.77 3.77
CA THR A 45 1.37 7.66 2.73
C THR A 45 1.45 8.85 1.80
N LEU A 46 1.43 8.59 0.49
CA LEU A 46 1.42 9.61 -0.56
C LEU A 46 0.10 9.50 -1.32
N LEU A 47 -0.80 10.42 -1.06
CA LEU A 47 -2.17 10.43 -1.58
C LEU A 47 -2.50 11.79 -2.22
N PRO A 48 -3.44 11.84 -3.17
CA PRO A 48 -3.98 13.11 -3.63
C PRO A 48 -4.62 13.92 -2.50
N GLU A 49 -4.50 15.25 -2.58
CA GLU A 49 -5.30 16.16 -1.77
C GLU A 49 -6.78 15.90 -1.99
N THR A 50 -7.58 16.03 -0.93
CA THR A 50 -9.01 15.71 -1.01
C THR A 50 -9.84 16.45 0.02
N ASN A 51 -11.08 16.74 -0.36
CA ASN A 51 -12.11 17.31 0.48
C ASN A 51 -13.25 16.31 0.68
N LYS A 52 -14.10 16.58 1.68
CA LYS A 52 -15.27 15.73 1.96
C LYS A 52 -16.19 15.62 0.74
N GLY A 53 -16.48 14.37 0.36
CA GLY A 53 -17.33 14.05 -0.79
C GLY A 53 -16.56 13.79 -2.09
N GLU A 54 -15.25 13.97 -2.10
CA GLU A 54 -14.39 13.61 -3.21
C GLU A 54 -13.89 12.17 -3.10
N TYR A 55 -13.42 11.61 -4.20
CA TYR A 55 -13.03 10.20 -4.32
C TYR A 55 -12.00 9.75 -3.26
N TRP A 56 -10.96 10.54 -3.04
CA TRP A 56 -9.86 10.19 -2.12
C TRP A 56 -10.19 10.37 -0.64
N TYR A 57 -11.33 11.00 -0.34
CA TYR A 57 -11.70 11.32 1.05
C TYR A 57 -11.85 10.08 1.94
N ASP A 58 -12.54 9.06 1.46
CA ASP A 58 -12.77 7.84 2.24
C ASP A 58 -11.48 7.02 2.40
N ILE A 59 -10.62 7.02 1.39
CA ILE A 59 -9.29 6.41 1.47
C ILE A 59 -8.45 7.12 2.54
N LYS A 60 -8.39 8.45 2.48
CA LYS A 60 -7.70 9.27 3.51
C LYS A 60 -8.22 8.98 4.90
N LYS A 61 -9.54 8.93 5.07
CA LYS A 61 -10.18 8.63 6.35
C LYS A 61 -9.80 7.25 6.88
N GLY A 62 -9.78 6.23 6.01
CA GLY A 62 -9.31 4.90 6.39
C GLY A 62 -7.86 4.90 6.87
N VAL A 63 -6.98 5.68 6.22
CA VAL A 63 -5.59 5.87 6.67
C VAL A 63 -5.54 6.60 8.01
N ASP A 64 -6.35 7.65 8.21
CA ASP A 64 -6.42 8.39 9.48
C ASP A 64 -6.83 7.48 10.65
N ASP A 65 -7.81 6.62 10.43
CA ASP A 65 -8.30 5.71 11.46
C ASP A 65 -7.29 4.60 11.76
N ALA A 66 -6.69 3.99 10.73
CA ALA A 66 -5.61 3.02 10.91
C ALA A 66 -4.39 3.65 11.62
N ALA A 67 -4.02 4.88 11.29
CA ALA A 67 -2.90 5.57 11.92
C ALA A 67 -3.08 5.74 13.42
N LYS A 68 -4.32 6.02 13.89
CA LYS A 68 -4.64 6.12 15.32
C LYS A 68 -4.43 4.78 16.04
N GLU A 69 -4.91 3.69 15.45
CA GLU A 69 -4.76 2.34 16.03
C GLU A 69 -3.30 1.88 16.08
N LEU A 70 -2.49 2.32 15.13
CA LEU A 70 -1.08 1.94 15.03
C LEU A 70 -0.17 2.68 16.01
N LEU A 71 -0.60 3.80 16.58
CA LEU A 71 0.19 4.56 17.56
C LEU A 71 0.59 3.74 18.76
N ASP A 72 -0.31 2.91 19.28
CA ASP A 72 -0.06 2.02 20.42
C ASP A 72 0.99 0.92 20.11
N LEU A 73 1.27 0.70 18.84
CA LEU A 73 2.29 -0.25 18.35
C LEU A 73 3.66 0.40 18.08
N ASN A 74 3.87 1.65 18.47
CA ASN A 74 5.05 2.46 18.12
C ASN A 74 5.22 2.63 16.60
N ILE A 75 4.13 2.66 15.85
CA ILE A 75 4.10 2.91 14.43
C ILE A 75 3.54 4.32 14.20
N ASN A 76 4.34 5.16 13.55
CA ASN A 76 3.94 6.49 13.11
C ASN A 76 3.58 6.44 11.63
N VAL A 77 2.42 6.96 11.26
CA VAL A 77 1.99 7.13 9.87
C VAL A 77 1.99 8.61 9.55
N GLN A 78 2.87 9.03 8.67
CA GLN A 78 2.92 10.39 8.16
C GLN A 78 2.23 10.46 6.81
N GLN A 79 1.33 11.43 6.63
CA GLN A 79 0.63 11.62 5.37
C GLN A 79 1.25 12.80 4.62
N ILE A 80 1.54 12.58 3.34
CA ILE A 80 1.98 13.58 2.38
C ILE A 80 0.93 13.62 1.28
N PHE A 81 0.51 14.81 0.91
CA PHE A 81 -0.51 15.03 -0.09
C PHE A 81 0.09 15.76 -1.29
N PHE A 82 -0.49 15.52 -2.47
CA PHE A 82 -0.13 16.18 -3.73
C PHE A 82 -1.37 16.55 -4.53
N ASP A 83 -1.26 17.55 -5.37
CA ASP A 83 -2.29 17.87 -6.35
C ASP A 83 -2.28 16.81 -7.46
N GLN A 84 -3.39 16.09 -7.63
CA GLN A 84 -3.52 15.01 -8.62
C GLN A 84 -3.47 15.49 -10.09
N TYR A 85 -3.48 16.78 -10.32
CA TYR A 85 -3.40 17.40 -11.63
C TYR A 85 -2.05 18.12 -11.88
N ASP A 86 -1.14 18.11 -10.88
CA ASP A 86 0.18 18.77 -10.95
C ASP A 86 1.33 17.79 -10.70
N GLU A 87 2.03 17.44 -11.78
CA GLU A 87 3.24 16.59 -11.71
C GLU A 87 4.35 17.22 -10.84
N THR A 88 4.40 18.54 -10.75
CA THR A 88 5.41 19.26 -9.95
C THR A 88 5.15 19.03 -8.46
N SER A 89 3.89 19.14 -8.04
CA SER A 89 3.44 18.83 -6.68
C SER A 89 3.81 17.41 -6.28
N PHE A 90 3.55 16.43 -7.16
CA PHE A 90 3.92 15.04 -6.93
C PHE A 90 5.44 14.86 -6.81
N THR A 91 6.23 15.51 -7.66
CA THR A 91 7.70 15.44 -7.63
C THR A 91 8.28 16.04 -6.34
N GLN A 92 7.71 17.14 -5.84
CA GLN A 92 8.10 17.73 -4.55
C GLN A 92 7.83 16.78 -3.39
N SER A 93 6.69 16.09 -3.42
CA SER A 93 6.31 15.08 -2.44
C SER A 93 7.29 13.89 -2.45
N ILE A 94 7.74 13.44 -3.62
CA ILE A 94 8.78 12.42 -3.77
C ILE A 94 10.08 12.83 -3.05
N ASN A 95 10.55 14.04 -3.25
CA ASN A 95 11.76 14.54 -2.60
C ASN A 95 11.64 14.52 -1.08
N THR A 96 10.46 14.89 -0.55
CA THR A 96 10.17 14.84 0.87
C THR A 96 10.25 13.40 1.41
N ILE A 97 9.69 12.42 0.70
CA ILE A 97 9.75 11.01 1.09
C ILE A 97 11.20 10.50 1.12
N LEU A 98 11.97 10.79 0.08
CA LEU A 98 13.33 10.29 -0.06
C LEU A 98 14.29 10.86 0.99
N THR A 99 14.05 12.08 1.48
CA THR A 99 14.85 12.69 2.55
C THR A 99 14.55 12.11 3.92
N GLN A 100 13.30 11.70 4.17
CA GLN A 100 12.88 11.14 5.46
C GLN A 100 13.27 9.68 5.66
N SER A 101 13.53 8.94 4.59
CA SER A 101 13.91 7.51 4.61
C SER A 101 12.99 6.67 5.51
N PRO A 102 11.69 6.55 5.20
CA PRO A 102 10.73 5.80 6.01
C PRO A 102 10.99 4.29 5.99
N ASP A 103 10.35 3.55 6.91
CA ASP A 103 10.37 2.09 6.93
C ASP A 103 9.48 1.46 5.84
N GLY A 104 8.58 2.22 5.24
CA GLY A 104 7.75 1.79 4.11
C GLY A 104 6.86 2.92 3.58
N VAL A 105 6.37 2.76 2.35
CA VAL A 105 5.55 3.77 1.66
C VAL A 105 4.28 3.13 1.10
N LEU A 106 3.12 3.74 1.39
CA LEU A 106 1.85 3.49 0.72
C LEU A 106 1.61 4.65 -0.25
N LEU A 107 1.43 4.38 -1.54
CA LEU A 107 1.29 5.45 -2.52
C LEU A 107 0.23 5.19 -3.59
N ALA A 108 -0.46 6.26 -4.00
CA ALA A 108 -1.32 6.29 -5.17
C ALA A 108 -0.47 6.61 -6.41
N PRO A 109 -0.32 5.68 -7.38
CA PRO A 109 0.59 5.86 -8.52
C PRO A 109 -0.07 6.66 -9.66
N VAL A 110 -0.52 7.89 -9.37
CA VAL A 110 -1.25 8.74 -10.33
C VAL A 110 -0.38 9.10 -11.54
N PHE A 111 0.87 9.46 -11.32
CA PHE A 111 1.82 9.82 -12.38
C PHE A 111 2.82 8.68 -12.61
N LYS A 112 2.60 7.87 -13.66
CA LYS A 112 3.41 6.66 -13.95
C LYS A 112 4.91 6.92 -14.01
N LYS A 113 5.33 7.98 -14.70
CA LYS A 113 6.75 8.32 -14.88
C LYS A 113 7.43 8.64 -13.55
N GLN A 114 6.83 9.50 -12.77
CA GLN A 114 7.34 9.94 -11.47
C GLN A 114 7.31 8.82 -10.43
N THR A 115 6.22 8.02 -10.43
CA THR A 115 6.10 6.82 -9.61
C THR A 115 7.22 5.82 -9.92
N THR A 116 7.54 5.63 -11.22
CA THR A 116 8.64 4.75 -11.63
C THR A 116 9.99 5.25 -11.08
N ALA A 117 10.24 6.55 -11.12
CA ALA A 117 11.44 7.14 -10.57
C ALA A 117 11.52 6.95 -9.04
N LEU A 118 10.43 7.26 -8.31
CA LEU A 118 10.34 7.06 -6.86
C LEU A 118 10.60 5.60 -6.47
N THR A 119 9.89 4.66 -7.08
CA THR A 119 10.01 3.24 -6.71
C THR A 119 11.39 2.66 -7.00
N LYS A 120 12.10 3.18 -8.00
CA LYS A 120 13.50 2.83 -8.25
C LYS A 120 14.39 3.24 -7.07
N GLU A 121 14.24 4.47 -6.58
CA GLU A 121 15.00 4.97 -5.43
C GLU A 121 14.64 4.22 -4.13
N LEU A 122 13.34 3.92 -3.92
CA LEU A 122 12.90 3.12 -2.78
C LEU A 122 13.53 1.73 -2.78
N LYS A 123 13.62 1.07 -3.95
CA LYS A 123 14.30 -0.23 -4.10
C LYS A 123 15.79 -0.16 -3.79
N ILE A 124 16.49 0.87 -4.28
CA ILE A 124 17.91 1.08 -3.98
C ILE A 124 18.13 1.21 -2.46
N LYS A 125 17.22 1.90 -1.78
CA LYS A 125 17.25 2.08 -0.32
C LYS A 125 16.67 0.90 0.48
N ASN A 126 16.20 -0.17 -0.18
CA ASN A 126 15.49 -1.30 0.42
C ASN A 126 14.25 -0.87 1.23
N ILE A 127 13.54 0.18 0.81
CA ILE A 127 12.30 0.63 1.41
C ILE A 127 11.14 -0.05 0.68
N PRO A 128 10.34 -0.89 1.36
CA PRO A 128 9.17 -1.52 0.76
C PRO A 128 8.09 -0.49 0.44
N PHE A 129 7.35 -0.74 -0.62
CA PHE A 129 6.21 0.10 -0.99
C PHE A 129 5.00 -0.72 -1.41
N VAL A 130 3.83 -0.14 -1.22
CA VAL A 130 2.53 -0.71 -1.54
C VAL A 130 1.75 0.30 -2.38
N PHE A 131 1.05 -0.17 -3.38
CA PHE A 131 0.15 0.67 -4.16
C PHE A 131 -1.28 0.63 -3.60
N ILE A 132 -1.96 1.77 -3.71
CA ILE A 132 -3.38 1.89 -3.39
C ILE A 132 -4.13 2.50 -4.58
N ASP A 133 -5.36 2.04 -4.80
CA ASP A 133 -6.26 2.42 -5.87
C ASP A 133 -5.86 1.87 -7.24
N SER A 134 -4.69 2.18 -7.74
CA SER A 134 -4.16 1.75 -9.03
C SER A 134 -2.88 0.94 -8.88
N ASP A 135 -2.60 0.03 -9.82
CA ASP A 135 -1.40 -0.80 -9.86
C ASP A 135 -0.56 -0.49 -11.09
N ILE A 136 0.75 -0.54 -10.91
CA ILE A 136 1.74 -0.57 -11.99
C ILE A 136 2.55 -1.85 -11.82
N SER A 137 2.03 -2.95 -12.34
CA SER A 137 2.52 -4.31 -12.08
C SER A 137 4.00 -4.50 -12.38
N GLU A 138 4.55 -3.77 -13.38
CA GLU A 138 5.96 -3.83 -13.78
C GLU A 138 6.90 -3.30 -12.68
N LEU A 139 6.37 -2.53 -11.73
CA LEU A 139 7.17 -1.96 -10.65
C LEU A 139 7.31 -2.90 -9.44
N ASN A 140 6.64 -4.07 -9.44
CA ASN A 140 6.76 -5.09 -8.40
C ASN A 140 6.65 -4.51 -6.98
N ALA A 141 5.54 -3.84 -6.68
CA ALA A 141 5.19 -3.44 -5.33
C ALA A 141 5.06 -4.66 -4.40
N LEU A 142 5.27 -4.48 -3.10
CA LEU A 142 5.07 -5.54 -2.11
C LEU A 142 3.62 -6.06 -2.12
N SER A 143 2.67 -5.16 -2.33
CA SER A 143 1.24 -5.47 -2.45
C SER A 143 0.52 -4.33 -3.16
N TYR A 144 -0.73 -4.60 -3.53
CA TYR A 144 -1.66 -3.64 -4.10
C TYR A 144 -3.02 -3.77 -3.44
N PHE A 145 -3.62 -2.65 -3.09
CA PHE A 145 -4.97 -2.56 -2.56
C PHE A 145 -5.83 -1.67 -3.46
N GLY A 146 -6.75 -2.29 -4.19
CA GLY A 146 -7.63 -1.58 -5.11
C GLY A 146 -8.59 -2.53 -5.81
N MET A 147 -9.41 -1.98 -6.69
CA MET A 147 -10.35 -2.75 -7.50
C MET A 147 -9.62 -3.47 -8.63
N HIS A 148 -10.09 -4.66 -8.96
CA HIS A 148 -9.65 -5.37 -10.16
C HIS A 148 -10.34 -4.77 -11.38
N SER A 149 -9.74 -3.74 -11.98
CA SER A 149 -10.34 -2.91 -13.05
C SER A 149 -10.88 -3.73 -14.22
N PHE A 150 -10.14 -4.77 -14.67
CA PHE A 150 -10.63 -5.67 -15.73
C PHE A 150 -11.94 -6.37 -15.34
N LYS A 151 -12.00 -6.95 -14.13
CA LYS A 151 -13.21 -7.64 -13.67
C LYS A 151 -14.38 -6.67 -13.50
N SER A 152 -14.12 -5.46 -13.01
CA SER A 152 -15.12 -4.40 -12.91
C SER A 152 -15.72 -4.03 -14.27
N GLY A 153 -14.86 -3.73 -15.26
CA GLY A 153 -15.31 -3.43 -16.61
C GLY A 153 -16.04 -4.60 -17.27
N TYR A 154 -15.53 -5.82 -17.11
CA TYR A 154 -16.18 -7.02 -17.63
C TYR A 154 -17.58 -7.24 -17.03
N LEU A 155 -17.72 -7.06 -15.70
CA LEU A 155 -18.99 -7.19 -15.01
C LEU A 155 -19.97 -6.09 -15.43
N ALA A 156 -19.51 -4.84 -15.54
CA ALA A 156 -20.32 -3.73 -16.01
C ALA A 156 -20.87 -3.99 -17.41
N ALA A 157 -20.04 -4.44 -18.37
CA ALA A 157 -20.47 -4.81 -19.69
C ALA A 157 -21.50 -5.94 -19.69
N LYS A 158 -21.27 -7.00 -18.88
CA LYS A 158 -22.26 -8.09 -18.75
C LYS A 158 -23.59 -7.63 -18.16
N LEU A 159 -23.59 -6.74 -17.19
CA LEU A 159 -24.82 -6.23 -16.59
C LEU A 159 -25.60 -5.36 -17.58
N LEU A 160 -24.90 -4.50 -18.32
CA LEU A 160 -25.52 -3.65 -19.36
C LEU A 160 -26.17 -4.49 -20.46
N LEU A 161 -25.54 -5.59 -20.86
CA LEU A 161 -26.00 -6.41 -21.99
C LEU A 161 -26.90 -7.58 -21.57
N LYS A 162 -27.22 -7.73 -20.30
CA LYS A 162 -27.93 -8.91 -19.78
C LYS A 162 -29.30 -9.14 -20.40
N ASP A 163 -30.05 -8.07 -20.62
CA ASP A 163 -31.43 -8.12 -21.11
C ASP A 163 -31.58 -7.54 -22.54
N GLU A 164 -30.48 -7.21 -23.20
CA GLU A 164 -30.46 -6.65 -24.53
C GLU A 164 -30.67 -7.75 -25.59
N LYS A 165 -31.74 -7.61 -26.36
CA LYS A 165 -32.12 -8.54 -27.44
C LYS A 165 -31.78 -8.03 -28.84
N ASN A 166 -31.38 -6.75 -28.99
CA ASN A 166 -31.13 -6.08 -30.27
C ASN A 166 -29.84 -5.23 -30.18
N ASN A 167 -29.45 -4.68 -31.36
CA ASN A 167 -28.30 -3.77 -31.45
C ASN A 167 -28.57 -2.51 -30.60
N SER A 168 -27.78 -2.34 -29.55
CA SER A 168 -27.82 -1.15 -28.69
C SER A 168 -26.52 -0.38 -28.81
N ASP A 169 -26.63 0.93 -28.87
CA ASP A 169 -25.47 1.82 -28.82
C ASP A 169 -25.05 2.04 -27.35
N ILE A 170 -23.77 1.87 -27.07
CA ILE A 170 -23.21 2.04 -25.75
C ILE A 170 -22.23 3.22 -25.76
N ALA A 171 -22.47 4.21 -24.91
CA ALA A 171 -21.55 5.31 -24.68
C ALA A 171 -20.67 5.01 -23.43
N ILE A 172 -19.36 5.10 -23.59
CA ILE A 172 -18.40 4.98 -22.50
C ILE A 172 -17.82 6.36 -22.20
N PHE A 173 -18.08 6.86 -20.99
CA PHE A 173 -17.48 8.10 -20.51
C PHE A 173 -16.24 7.77 -19.71
N GLN A 174 -15.13 8.36 -20.07
CA GLN A 174 -13.84 8.16 -19.44
C GLN A 174 -13.34 9.48 -18.88
N ALA A 175 -12.80 9.46 -17.65
CA ALA A 175 -12.10 10.61 -17.14
C ALA A 175 -10.86 10.90 -18.00
N TYR A 176 -10.50 12.17 -18.12
CA TYR A 176 -9.34 12.59 -18.88
C TYR A 176 -8.07 12.00 -18.26
N HIS A 177 -7.31 11.29 -19.07
CA HIS A 177 -5.96 10.86 -18.70
C HIS A 177 -4.97 11.81 -19.39
N THR A 178 -4.20 12.52 -18.58
CA THR A 178 -3.02 13.27 -19.02
C THR A 178 -1.88 12.33 -19.37
#